data_799c32a0e57bfa275080587b50312f08
#
_entry.id   799c32a0e57bfa275080587b50312f08
#
_cell.length_a   1.000
_cell.length_b   1.000
_cell.length_c   1.000
_cell.angle_alpha   90.00
_cell.angle_beta   90.00
_cell.angle_gamma   90.00
#
_symmetry.space_group_name_H-M   'P 1'
#
loop_
_entity.id
_entity.type
_entity.pdbx_description
1 polymer ?
#
loop_
_entity_poly.entity_id
_entity_poly.type
_entity_poly.pdbx_seq_one_letter_code
_entity_poly.pdbx_strand_id
1 'polypeptide(L)'
;MPYSTEIYKKAEQILEKRRDKAVMQADARAEEIKEKLPEVAEIQRRLSRIGLEISKLFFYNGDKDEKVRELRMQSEALVEERTIILKKNGYSENALKPEYVCPVCEDKGFVGGRLCACHRQLLKDIMRSEVAKFA
;
A
#
# COMPACT_ATOMS: atom_id res chain seq x y z
N MET A 1 -27.62 8.37 -7.85
CA MET A 1 -26.93 7.12 -7.53
C MET A 1 -27.72 5.95 -8.10
N PRO A 2 -27.14 5.22 -9.07
CA PRO A 2 -27.89 4.17 -9.79
C PRO A 2 -28.15 2.89 -9.00
N TYR A 3 -27.49 2.72 -7.85
CA TYR A 3 -27.65 1.55 -7.00
C TYR A 3 -28.20 1.93 -5.64
N SER A 4 -28.74 0.94 -4.90
CA SER A 4 -29.20 1.18 -3.54
C SER A 4 -28.03 1.42 -2.60
N THR A 5 -28.27 2.11 -1.48
CA THR A 5 -27.28 2.32 -0.43
C THR A 5 -26.68 1.00 0.06
N GLU A 6 -27.50 -0.04 0.13
CA GLU A 6 -27.07 -1.36 0.60
C GLU A 6 -26.04 -1.99 -0.34
N ILE A 7 -26.22 -1.83 -1.66
CA ILE A 7 -25.27 -2.34 -2.65
C ILE A 7 -23.93 -1.60 -2.54
N TYR A 8 -23.96 -0.27 -2.36
CA TYR A 8 -22.74 0.51 -2.15
C TYR A 8 -22.01 0.08 -0.86
N LYS A 9 -22.74 -0.20 0.22
CA LYS A 9 -22.17 -0.70 1.47
C LYS A 9 -21.49 -2.05 1.29
N LYS A 10 -22.12 -2.96 0.57
CA LYS A 10 -21.56 -4.28 0.30
C LYS A 10 -20.27 -4.17 -0.49
N ALA A 11 -20.24 -3.31 -1.50
CA ALA A 11 -19.04 -3.06 -2.29
C ALA A 11 -17.90 -2.51 -1.41
N GLU A 12 -18.21 -1.52 -0.56
CA GLU A 12 -17.21 -0.94 0.36
C GLU A 12 -16.66 -1.99 1.32
N GLN A 13 -17.48 -2.85 1.86
CA GLN A 13 -17.06 -3.94 2.74
C GLN A 13 -16.11 -4.92 2.04
N ILE A 14 -16.40 -5.24 0.78
CA ILE A 14 -15.55 -6.12 -0.02
C ILE A 14 -14.18 -5.46 -0.27
N LEU A 15 -14.18 -4.17 -0.65
CA LEU A 15 -12.95 -3.42 -0.89
C LEU A 15 -12.11 -3.30 0.40
N GLU A 16 -12.75 -3.04 1.52
CA GLU A 16 -12.07 -2.99 2.82
C GLU A 16 -11.39 -4.31 3.16
N LYS A 17 -12.09 -5.43 2.97
CA LYS A 17 -11.53 -6.76 3.20
C LYS A 17 -10.34 -7.04 2.29
N ARG A 18 -10.42 -6.60 1.03
CA ARG A 18 -9.30 -6.74 0.08
C ARG A 18 -8.08 -5.96 0.54
N ARG A 19 -8.29 -4.72 1.01
CA ARG A 19 -7.19 -3.89 1.54
C ARG A 19 -6.55 -4.52 2.76
N ASP A 20 -7.37 -4.94 3.72
CA ASP A 20 -6.89 -5.55 4.96
C ASP A 20 -6.11 -6.82 4.69
N LYS A 21 -6.60 -7.67 3.79
CA LYS A 21 -5.91 -8.90 3.41
C LYS A 21 -4.56 -8.61 2.76
N ALA A 22 -4.53 -7.63 1.85
CA ALA A 22 -3.29 -7.24 1.15
C ALA A 22 -2.23 -6.78 2.15
N VAL A 23 -2.62 -5.94 3.12
CA VAL A 23 -1.71 -5.43 4.15
C VAL A 23 -1.25 -6.56 5.07
N MET A 24 -2.15 -7.40 5.54
CA MET A 24 -1.81 -8.53 6.41
C MET A 24 -0.82 -9.48 5.75
N GLN A 25 -1.04 -9.79 4.48
CA GLN A 25 -0.14 -10.67 3.72
C GLN A 25 1.24 -10.02 3.52
N ALA A 26 1.26 -8.72 3.25
CA ALA A 26 2.52 -7.98 3.11
C ALA A 26 3.29 -7.95 4.42
N ASP A 27 2.62 -7.72 5.53
CA ASP A 27 3.23 -7.71 6.86
C ASP A 27 3.83 -9.08 7.21
N ALA A 28 3.11 -10.16 6.90
CA ALA A 28 3.60 -11.52 7.13
C ALA A 28 4.85 -11.81 6.29
N ARG A 29 4.85 -11.42 5.01
CA ARG A 29 6.02 -11.57 4.15
C ARG A 29 7.20 -10.75 4.67
N ALA A 30 6.93 -9.52 5.11
CA ALA A 30 7.97 -8.64 5.63
C ALA A 30 8.66 -9.25 6.86
N GLU A 31 7.88 -9.83 7.77
CA GLU A 31 8.45 -10.49 8.96
C GLU A 31 9.33 -11.68 8.56
N GLU A 32 8.87 -12.51 7.63
CA GLU A 32 9.64 -13.64 7.12
C GLU A 32 10.94 -13.18 6.46
N ILE A 33 10.88 -12.15 5.62
CA ILE A 33 12.05 -11.62 4.93
C ILE A 33 13.05 -11.03 5.93
N LYS A 34 12.60 -10.31 6.94
CA LYS A 34 13.47 -9.73 7.96
C LYS A 34 14.19 -10.80 8.79
N GLU A 35 13.54 -11.92 9.05
CA GLU A 35 14.16 -13.05 9.74
C GLU A 35 15.25 -13.69 8.89
N LYS A 36 14.98 -13.90 7.61
CA LYS A 36 15.94 -14.52 6.68
C LYS A 36 17.05 -13.57 6.27
N LEU A 37 16.76 -12.29 6.18
CA LEU A 37 17.68 -11.25 5.71
C LEU A 37 17.80 -10.13 6.74
N PRO A 38 18.65 -10.31 7.78
CA PRO A 38 18.82 -9.27 8.81
C PRO A 38 19.25 -7.91 8.25
N GLU A 39 19.96 -7.89 7.12
CA GLU A 39 20.37 -6.67 6.44
C GLU A 39 19.16 -5.84 6.00
N VAL A 40 18.09 -6.51 5.53
CA VAL A 40 16.84 -5.85 5.16
C VAL A 40 16.17 -5.25 6.40
N ALA A 41 16.17 -6.00 7.51
CA ALA A 41 15.62 -5.49 8.77
C ALA A 41 16.33 -4.21 9.22
N GLU A 42 17.65 -4.17 9.11
CA GLU A 42 18.44 -2.98 9.46
C GLU A 42 18.13 -1.80 8.55
N ILE A 43 18.03 -2.04 7.25
CA ILE A 43 17.65 -1.00 6.28
C ILE A 43 16.28 -0.43 6.62
N GLN A 44 15.31 -1.29 6.94
CA GLN A 44 13.96 -0.85 7.31
C GLN A 44 13.98 0.03 8.56
N ARG A 45 14.79 -0.31 9.57
CA ARG A 45 14.94 0.52 10.76
C ARG A 45 15.53 1.89 10.43
N ARG A 46 16.53 1.92 9.56
CA ARG A 46 17.16 3.18 9.14
C ARG A 46 16.20 4.06 8.34
N LEU A 47 15.43 3.45 7.44
CA LEU A 47 14.39 4.16 6.69
C LEU A 47 13.35 4.77 7.61
N SER A 48 12.93 4.03 8.64
CA SER A 48 11.97 4.55 9.63
C SER A 48 12.51 5.74 10.39
N ARG A 49 13.79 5.70 10.79
CA ARG A 49 14.45 6.83 11.46
C ARG A 49 14.52 8.05 10.57
N ILE A 50 14.86 7.85 9.30
CA ILE A 50 14.92 8.95 8.33
C ILE A 50 13.54 9.58 8.17
N GLY A 51 12.49 8.76 8.06
CA GLY A 51 11.12 9.25 7.98
C GLY A 51 10.71 10.09 9.19
N LEU A 52 11.10 9.65 10.39
CA LEU A 52 10.84 10.41 11.62
C LEU A 52 11.62 11.74 11.64
N GLU A 53 12.88 11.75 11.21
CA GLU A 53 13.68 12.97 11.13
C GLU A 53 13.06 13.97 10.15
N ILE A 54 12.62 13.50 8.99
CA ILE A 54 11.95 14.36 8.00
C ILE A 54 10.67 14.95 8.61
N SER A 55 9.86 14.12 9.29
CA SER A 55 8.64 14.58 9.93
C SER A 55 8.90 15.66 10.98
N LYS A 56 9.95 15.50 11.77
CA LYS A 56 10.34 16.50 12.77
C LYS A 56 10.73 17.82 12.14
N LEU A 57 11.34 17.80 10.98
CA LEU A 57 11.76 19.01 10.28
C LEU A 57 10.59 19.86 9.82
N PHE A 58 9.41 19.27 9.57
CA PHE A 58 8.22 20.03 9.22
C PHE A 58 7.73 20.93 10.34
N PHE A 59 8.11 20.66 11.59
CA PHE A 59 7.78 21.49 12.74
C PHE A 59 8.87 22.49 13.09
N TYR A 60 9.98 22.47 12.35
CA TYR A 60 11.11 23.37 12.56
C TYR A 60 10.89 24.66 11.76
N ASN A 61 11.11 25.80 12.41
CA ASN A 61 10.87 27.13 11.81
C ASN A 61 12.03 27.72 11.00
N GLY A 62 13.15 27.01 10.91
CA GLY A 62 14.30 27.44 10.13
C GLY A 62 14.33 26.89 8.71
N ASP A 63 15.42 27.15 8.00
CA ASP A 63 15.66 26.58 6.68
C ASP A 63 15.94 25.08 6.83
N LYS A 64 15.10 24.27 6.23
CA LYS A 64 15.14 22.80 6.33
C LYS A 64 15.34 22.11 4.98
N ASP A 65 15.29 22.86 3.87
CA ASP A 65 15.26 22.28 2.53
C ASP A 65 16.49 21.45 2.21
N GLU A 66 17.66 21.91 2.58
CA GLU A 66 18.91 21.16 2.37
C GLU A 66 18.94 19.88 3.18
N LYS A 67 18.53 19.96 4.44
CA LYS A 67 18.51 18.78 5.33
C LYS A 67 17.51 17.73 4.86
N VAL A 68 16.32 18.15 4.44
CA VAL A 68 15.32 17.26 3.86
C VAL A 68 15.85 16.59 2.60
N ARG A 69 16.54 17.35 1.75
CA ARG A 69 17.13 16.81 0.53
C ARG A 69 18.17 15.72 0.83
N GLU A 70 19.06 15.99 1.78
CA GLU A 70 20.06 15.00 2.21
C GLU A 70 19.41 13.72 2.72
N LEU A 71 18.39 13.86 3.58
CA LEU A 71 17.69 12.71 4.14
C LEU A 71 16.96 11.90 3.07
N ARG A 72 16.36 12.57 2.08
CA ARG A 72 15.75 11.89 0.94
C ARG A 72 16.76 11.13 0.10
N MET A 73 17.92 11.70 -0.12
CA MET A 73 19.00 11.02 -0.85
C MET A 73 19.48 9.77 -0.11
N GLN A 74 19.62 9.85 1.21
CA GLN A 74 19.97 8.70 2.04
C GLN A 74 18.89 7.63 1.95
N SER A 75 17.62 8.03 2.00
CA SER A 75 16.50 7.14 1.88
C SER A 75 16.49 6.40 0.54
N GLU A 76 16.70 7.12 -0.56
CA GLU A 76 16.75 6.55 -1.90
C GLU A 76 17.88 5.53 -2.04
N ALA A 77 19.07 5.83 -1.49
CA ALA A 77 20.20 4.93 -1.50
C ALA A 77 19.90 3.64 -0.73
N LEU A 78 19.24 3.75 0.42
CA LEU A 78 18.84 2.60 1.22
C LEU A 78 17.79 1.73 0.52
N VAL A 79 16.83 2.37 -0.14
CA VAL A 79 15.80 1.65 -0.93
C VAL A 79 16.46 0.88 -2.07
N GLU A 80 17.43 1.48 -2.75
CA GLU A 80 18.15 0.80 -3.83
C GLU A 80 18.96 -0.39 -3.31
N GLU A 81 19.67 -0.21 -2.20
CA GLU A 81 20.40 -1.30 -1.56
C GLU A 81 19.47 -2.44 -1.16
N ARG A 82 18.33 -2.12 -0.56
CA ARG A 82 17.31 -3.10 -0.20
C ARG A 82 16.82 -3.89 -1.42
N THR A 83 16.55 -3.18 -2.52
CA THR A 83 16.11 -3.79 -3.77
C THR A 83 17.13 -4.80 -4.29
N ILE A 84 18.39 -4.44 -4.25
CA ILE A 84 19.49 -5.33 -4.68
C ILE A 84 19.52 -6.60 -3.83
N ILE A 85 19.45 -6.44 -2.52
CA ILE A 85 19.48 -7.57 -1.58
C ILE A 85 18.27 -8.49 -1.80
N LEU A 86 17.08 -7.92 -1.95
CA LEU A 86 15.87 -8.70 -2.20
C LEU A 86 15.98 -9.52 -3.48
N LYS A 87 16.39 -8.90 -4.57
CA LYS A 87 16.53 -9.57 -5.87
C LYS A 87 17.57 -10.68 -5.83
N LYS A 88 18.70 -10.47 -5.18
CA LYS A 88 19.76 -11.48 -5.01
C LYS A 88 19.25 -12.71 -4.28
N ASN A 89 18.27 -12.57 -3.42
CA ASN A 89 17.74 -13.66 -2.62
C ASN A 89 16.42 -14.22 -3.16
N GLY A 90 16.08 -13.90 -4.40
CA GLY A 90 14.93 -14.47 -5.09
C GLY A 90 13.60 -13.80 -4.80
N TYR A 91 13.61 -12.65 -4.12
CA TYR A 91 12.41 -11.87 -3.85
C TYR A 91 12.19 -10.80 -4.91
N SER A 92 10.92 -10.43 -5.13
CA SER A 92 10.58 -9.28 -5.95
C SER A 92 10.99 -7.99 -5.25
N GLU A 93 11.28 -6.95 -6.02
CA GLU A 93 11.53 -5.61 -5.46
C GLU A 93 10.33 -5.08 -4.66
N ASN A 94 9.12 -5.58 -4.95
CA ASN A 94 7.88 -5.18 -4.30
C ASN A 94 7.43 -6.16 -3.19
N ALA A 95 8.31 -7.09 -2.77
CA ALA A 95 7.97 -8.13 -1.81
C ALA A 95 7.49 -7.60 -0.45
N LEU A 96 7.92 -6.40 -0.07
CA LEU A 96 7.54 -5.76 1.20
C LEU A 96 6.28 -4.90 1.10
N LYS A 97 5.74 -4.74 -0.12
CA LYS A 97 4.57 -3.90 -0.37
C LYS A 97 3.29 -4.75 -0.46
N PRO A 98 2.14 -4.19 -0.07
CA PRO A 98 0.86 -4.88 -0.28
C PRO A 98 0.60 -5.12 -1.76
N GLU A 99 0.01 -6.28 -2.07
CA GLU A 99 -0.46 -6.61 -3.41
C GLU A 99 -1.98 -6.48 -3.44
N TYR A 100 -2.44 -5.35 -3.95
CA TYR A 100 -3.88 -5.07 -4.04
C TYR A 100 -4.51 -5.80 -5.22
N VAL A 101 -5.79 -6.14 -5.10
CA VAL A 101 -6.55 -6.74 -6.20
C VAL A 101 -6.61 -5.77 -7.38
N CYS A 102 -6.87 -4.49 -7.10
CA CYS A 102 -6.83 -3.45 -8.13
C CYS A 102 -5.60 -2.57 -7.91
N PRO A 103 -4.59 -2.64 -8.78
CA PRO A 103 -3.39 -1.80 -8.63
C PRO A 103 -3.65 -0.32 -8.95
N VAL A 104 -4.74 -0.01 -9.65
CA VAL A 104 -5.05 1.38 -10.04
C VAL A 104 -5.54 2.19 -8.84
N CYS A 105 -6.50 1.68 -8.08
CA CYS A 105 -7.04 2.40 -6.91
C CYS A 105 -6.53 1.85 -5.58
N GLU A 106 -5.71 0.79 -5.61
CA GLU A 106 -5.23 0.11 -4.41
C GLU A 106 -6.37 -0.33 -3.49
N ASP A 107 -7.43 -0.85 -4.11
CA ASP A 107 -8.66 -1.33 -3.45
C ASP A 107 -9.39 -0.26 -2.62
N LYS A 108 -9.09 1.02 -2.88
CA LYS A 108 -9.81 2.14 -2.26
C LYS A 108 -11.16 2.42 -2.92
N GLY A 109 -11.29 2.06 -4.19
CA GLY A 109 -12.52 2.21 -4.95
C GLY A 109 -12.66 3.52 -5.70
N PHE A 110 -11.76 4.47 -5.49
CA PHE A 110 -11.82 5.81 -6.10
C PHE A 110 -10.48 6.22 -6.65
N VAL A 111 -10.52 6.91 -7.79
CA VAL A 111 -9.35 7.52 -8.42
C VAL A 111 -9.74 8.94 -8.82
N GLY A 112 -9.05 9.94 -8.26
CA GLY A 112 -9.32 11.33 -8.58
C GLY A 112 -10.75 11.79 -8.28
N GLY A 113 -11.34 11.26 -7.20
CA GLY A 113 -12.70 11.60 -6.79
C GLY A 113 -13.80 10.88 -7.56
N ARG A 114 -13.44 9.98 -8.47
CA ARG A 114 -14.39 9.20 -9.25
C ARG A 114 -14.28 7.71 -8.91
N LEU A 115 -15.39 6.97 -9.09
CA LEU A 115 -15.38 5.53 -8.92
C LEU A 115 -14.36 4.88 -9.86
N CYS A 116 -13.48 4.03 -9.30
CA CYS A 116 -12.58 3.23 -10.10
C CYS A 116 -13.37 2.23 -10.94
N ALA A 117 -12.83 1.85 -12.10
CA ALA A 117 -13.46 0.84 -12.95
C ALA A 117 -13.73 -0.48 -12.20
N CYS A 118 -12.81 -0.87 -11.29
CA CYS A 118 -13.00 -2.07 -10.47
C CYS A 118 -14.22 -1.94 -9.55
N HIS A 119 -14.43 -0.75 -8.99
CA HIS A 119 -15.58 -0.47 -8.12
C HIS A 119 -16.90 -0.54 -8.92
N ARG A 120 -16.91 0.07 -10.11
CA ARG A 120 -18.08 0.00 -10.98
C ARG A 120 -18.42 -1.44 -11.35
N GLN A 121 -17.41 -2.25 -11.67
CA GLN A 121 -17.62 -3.66 -11.99
C GLN A 121 -18.14 -4.44 -10.79
N LEU A 122 -17.60 -4.17 -9.61
CA LEU A 122 -18.02 -4.80 -8.38
C LEU A 122 -19.49 -4.51 -8.06
N LEU A 123 -19.93 -3.25 -8.26
CA LEU A 123 -21.32 -2.85 -8.08
C LEU A 123 -22.24 -3.62 -9.03
N LYS A 124 -21.84 -3.79 -10.29
CA LYS A 124 -22.59 -4.57 -11.27
C LYS A 124 -22.70 -6.03 -10.85
N ASP A 125 -21.60 -6.61 -10.38
CA ASP A 125 -21.55 -8.00 -9.95
C ASP A 125 -22.46 -8.24 -8.74
N ILE A 126 -22.44 -7.33 -7.77
CA ILE A 126 -23.31 -7.40 -6.59
C ILE A 126 -24.77 -7.31 -7.01
N MET A 127 -25.10 -6.36 -7.88
CA MET A 127 -26.47 -6.19 -8.40
C MET A 127 -26.94 -7.46 -9.09
N ARG A 128 -26.12 -8.06 -9.95
CA ARG A 128 -26.46 -9.32 -10.62
C ARG A 128 -26.73 -10.44 -9.63
N SER A 129 -25.91 -10.53 -8.59
CA SER A 129 -26.06 -11.53 -7.54
C SER A 129 -27.39 -11.34 -6.79
N GLU A 130 -27.74 -10.08 -6.46
CA GLU A 130 -29.00 -9.78 -5.76
C GLU A 130 -30.21 -10.11 -6.63
N VAL A 131 -30.16 -9.78 -7.93
CA VAL A 131 -31.26 -10.11 -8.89
C VAL A 131 -31.39 -11.62 -9.02
N ALA A 132 -30.30 -12.37 -9.09
CA ALA A 132 -30.33 -13.82 -9.23
C ALA A 132 -31.02 -14.53 -8.07
N LYS A 133 -31.00 -13.92 -6.87
CA LYS A 133 -31.71 -14.49 -5.71
C LYS A 133 -33.23 -14.50 -5.83
N PHE A 134 -33.76 -13.68 -6.71
CA PHE A 134 -35.20 -13.58 -6.95
C PHE A 134 -35.65 -14.32 -8.21
N ALA A 135 -34.74 -14.93 -8.94
CA ALA A 135 -35.06 -15.66 -10.18
C ALA A 135 -35.54 -17.08 -9.91
#